data_ed5de5542516d426d97db70f30056870
#
_entry.id   ed5de5542516d426d97db70f30056870
#
_cell.length_a   1.000
_cell.length_b   1.000
_cell.length_c   1.000
_cell.angle_alpha   90.00
_cell.angle_beta   90.00
_cell.angle_gamma   90.00
#
_symmetry.space_group_name_H-M   'P 1'
#
loop_
_entity.id
_entity.type
_entity.pdbx_description
1 polymer ?
#
loop_
_entity_poly.entity_id
_entity_poly.type
_entity_poly.pdbx_seq_one_letter_code
_entity_poly.pdbx_strand_id
1 'polypeptide(L)'
;MDIGSTKSKLVRAIGLLLLAGTAALLLHGALPRSEAAAAESAAPENTAPPREGTAAPLMAETRESTPAQRRKSVYTLILAGMDEVSGNTDTIVIGRVDAEARRIDLVSIPRDTYVNRSWDVRKINCAYTMAKNAGNDGLEGLREAARGLCGFDADCCAVMDLETVKQAIDLMGGVYFDVPFDMDYEDAAQDLSIHIPAGYQCLNGEQCVQLCRYRKNYVNGDIDRISLQHDFLKAAARQFISLGSIPNLARVVQLAVSSVDSDLTAANIAYLLRCAIQCSADDIAFYTMPNRPADAGGLSYTFVEKDEWLAMLNDTLDPFDAPIGEENLDLVYIDGGLFRSTSGTIRGENYLYRK
;
A
#
# COMPACT_ATOMS: atom_id res chain seq x y z
N MET A 1 -27.41 26.63 5.63
CA MET A 1 -26.29 25.68 5.46
C MET A 1 -26.91 24.32 5.17
N ASP A 2 -26.72 23.82 3.95
CA ASP A 2 -27.42 22.61 3.49
C ASP A 2 -26.82 21.34 4.09
N ILE A 3 -27.50 20.78 5.10
CA ILE A 3 -27.11 19.57 5.83
C ILE A 3 -27.04 18.34 4.89
N GLY A 4 -27.81 18.34 3.80
CA GLY A 4 -27.80 17.28 2.78
C GLY A 4 -26.46 17.23 2.00
N SER A 5 -25.93 18.39 1.63
CA SER A 5 -24.65 18.53 0.92
C SER A 5 -23.45 18.07 1.78
N THR A 6 -23.47 18.35 3.07
CA THR A 6 -22.37 17.96 4.00
C THR A 6 -22.35 16.46 4.26
N LYS A 7 -23.54 15.80 4.40
CA LYS A 7 -23.64 14.36 4.54
C LYS A 7 -23.15 13.60 3.30
N SER A 8 -23.54 14.05 2.09
CA SER A 8 -23.04 13.48 0.82
C SER A 8 -21.51 13.56 0.69
N LYS A 9 -20.92 14.61 1.21
CA LYS A 9 -19.47 14.88 1.16
C LYS A 9 -18.66 13.97 2.09
N LEU A 10 -19.14 13.74 3.30
CA LEU A 10 -18.54 12.80 4.27
C LEU A 10 -18.53 11.35 3.73
N VAL A 11 -19.58 10.97 3.04
CA VAL A 11 -19.78 9.68 2.39
C VAL A 11 -18.68 9.34 1.39
N ARG A 12 -18.35 10.28 0.50
CA ARG A 12 -17.38 10.04 -0.58
C ARG A 12 -15.96 9.82 -0.07
N ALA A 13 -15.56 10.49 1.02
CA ALA A 13 -14.20 10.32 1.54
C ALA A 13 -14.01 9.03 2.34
N ILE A 14 -15.01 8.64 3.11
CA ILE A 14 -14.98 7.35 3.80
C ILE A 14 -15.00 6.22 2.77
N GLY A 15 -15.79 6.35 1.69
CA GLY A 15 -15.77 5.44 0.57
C GLY A 15 -14.39 5.35 -0.09
N LEU A 16 -13.66 6.45 -0.23
CA LEU A 16 -12.33 6.49 -0.83
C LEU A 16 -11.25 5.86 0.08
N LEU A 17 -11.32 6.10 1.39
CA LEU A 17 -10.42 5.47 2.37
C LEU A 17 -10.67 3.96 2.47
N LEU A 18 -11.93 3.55 2.49
CA LEU A 18 -12.30 2.14 2.48
C LEU A 18 -11.96 1.48 1.14
N LEU A 19 -12.08 2.21 0.02
CA LEU A 19 -11.70 1.73 -1.29
C LEU A 19 -10.19 1.54 -1.42
N ALA A 20 -9.40 2.47 -0.92
CA ALA A 20 -7.95 2.34 -0.94
C ALA A 20 -7.50 1.22 0.01
N GLY A 21 -8.15 1.05 1.17
CA GLY A 21 -7.97 -0.10 2.06
C GLY A 21 -8.40 -1.42 1.42
N THR A 22 -9.53 -1.41 0.67
CA THR A 22 -10.01 -2.56 -0.09
C THR A 22 -9.06 -2.89 -1.23
N ALA A 23 -8.58 -1.89 -1.97
CA ALA A 23 -7.57 -2.05 -3.01
C ALA A 23 -6.32 -2.70 -2.43
N ALA A 24 -5.91 -2.22 -1.28
CA ALA A 24 -4.79 -2.75 -0.54
C ALA A 24 -4.96 -4.25 -0.24
N LEU A 25 -6.02 -4.64 0.41
CA LEU A 25 -6.30 -6.02 0.80
C LEU A 25 -6.52 -6.97 -0.38
N LEU A 26 -7.14 -6.47 -1.45
CA LEU A 26 -7.51 -7.27 -2.61
C LEU A 26 -6.33 -7.55 -3.54
N LEU A 27 -5.36 -6.65 -3.65
CA LEU A 27 -4.16 -6.86 -4.48
C LEU A 27 -3.20 -7.91 -3.91
N HIS A 28 -3.31 -8.27 -2.63
CA HIS A 28 -2.30 -9.09 -1.94
C HIS A 28 -2.65 -10.56 -1.70
N GLY A 29 -3.89 -10.98 -1.85
CA GLY A 29 -4.22 -12.43 -1.87
C GLY A 29 -3.44 -13.23 -2.92
N ALA A 30 -2.44 -12.64 -3.53
CA ALA A 30 -1.91 -12.94 -4.85
C ALA A 30 -0.48 -13.50 -4.92
N LEU A 31 0.32 -13.51 -3.87
CA LEU A 31 1.67 -14.07 -3.98
C LEU A 31 1.70 -15.56 -3.59
N PRO A 32 2.38 -16.43 -4.37
CA PRO A 32 2.51 -17.82 -4.03
C PRO A 32 3.31 -17.96 -2.73
N ARG A 33 2.82 -18.77 -1.77
CA ARG A 33 3.72 -19.40 -0.83
C ARG A 33 4.63 -20.29 -1.69
N SER A 34 5.93 -19.97 -1.77
CA SER A 34 6.88 -20.93 -2.34
C SER A 34 6.81 -22.18 -1.49
N GLU A 35 6.32 -23.28 -2.06
CA GLU A 35 6.61 -24.59 -1.54
C GLU A 35 8.12 -24.69 -1.50
N ALA A 36 8.68 -24.75 -0.29
CA ALA A 36 10.07 -25.03 -0.07
C ALA A 36 10.31 -26.47 -0.53
N ALA A 37 10.71 -26.62 -1.80
CA ALA A 37 11.38 -27.82 -2.24
C ALA A 37 12.72 -27.85 -1.52
N ALA A 38 12.85 -28.79 -0.58
CA ALA A 38 14.10 -29.13 0.05
C ALA A 38 15.11 -29.53 -1.03
N ALA A 39 16.08 -28.66 -1.29
CA ALA A 39 17.31 -29.00 -1.98
C ALA A 39 18.46 -28.67 -1.03
N GLU A 40 18.98 -29.71 -0.45
CA GLU A 40 20.22 -29.80 0.29
C GLU A 40 21.39 -29.42 -0.63
N SER A 41 22.12 -28.31 -0.35
CA SER A 41 23.49 -28.10 -0.80
C SER A 41 24.17 -26.97 -0.04
N ALA A 42 25.19 -27.34 0.73
CA ALA A 42 26.43 -26.68 1.05
C ALA A 42 26.48 -25.16 1.26
N ALA A 43 26.71 -24.77 2.50
CA ALA A 43 27.12 -23.43 2.91
C ALA A 43 28.52 -23.06 2.39
N PRO A 44 28.74 -21.82 1.96
CA PRO A 44 30.05 -21.21 2.01
C PRO A 44 30.18 -20.26 3.21
N GLU A 45 31.34 -20.31 3.80
CA GLU A 45 31.79 -19.57 4.96
C GLU A 45 31.65 -18.05 4.83
N ASN A 46 31.24 -17.47 5.95
CA ASN A 46 31.08 -16.04 6.18
C ASN A 46 32.44 -15.38 6.39
N THR A 47 32.89 -14.58 5.43
CA THR A 47 33.98 -13.62 5.64
C THR A 47 33.46 -12.21 5.38
N ALA A 48 33.43 -11.41 6.44
CA ALA A 48 33.11 -9.99 6.38
C ALA A 48 34.14 -9.25 5.52
N PRO A 49 33.73 -8.27 4.69
CA PRO A 49 34.70 -7.47 3.93
C PRO A 49 35.39 -6.43 4.80
N PRO A 50 36.69 -6.15 4.53
CA PRO A 50 37.48 -5.17 5.27
C PRO A 50 37.07 -3.74 4.92
N ARG A 51 37.06 -2.88 5.94
CA ARG A 51 37.10 -1.43 5.78
C ARG A 51 38.50 -1.05 5.36
N GLU A 52 38.62 -0.29 4.26
CA GLU A 52 39.58 0.80 4.09
C GLU A 52 39.63 1.27 2.63
N GLY A 53 39.61 2.57 2.45
CA GLY A 53 39.84 3.22 1.16
C GLY A 53 39.48 4.70 1.23
N THR A 54 40.36 5.50 1.85
CA THR A 54 40.34 6.97 1.83
C THR A 54 40.48 7.46 0.39
N ALA A 55 39.44 8.02 -0.19
CA ALA A 55 39.50 8.83 -1.40
C ALA A 55 39.33 10.31 -1.01
N ALA A 56 40.25 11.15 -1.46
CA ALA A 56 40.27 12.58 -1.22
C ALA A 56 39.04 13.29 -1.77
N PRO A 57 38.58 14.39 -1.14
CA PRO A 57 37.37 15.07 -1.56
C PRO A 57 37.64 15.89 -2.82
N LEU A 58 36.96 15.55 -3.92
CA LEU A 58 36.72 16.52 -4.98
C LEU A 58 35.76 17.58 -4.40
N MET A 59 36.24 18.82 -4.39
CA MET A 59 35.43 19.98 -4.07
C MET A 59 34.27 20.08 -5.08
N ALA A 60 33.11 19.53 -4.72
CA ALA A 60 31.88 19.87 -5.36
C ALA A 60 31.44 21.25 -4.86
N GLU A 61 31.28 22.20 -5.78
CA GLU A 61 30.68 23.49 -5.48
C GLU A 61 29.32 23.23 -4.84
N THR A 62 29.20 23.55 -3.57
CA THR A 62 27.95 23.49 -2.82
C THR A 62 27.05 24.60 -3.37
N ARG A 63 26.26 24.30 -4.40
CA ARG A 63 25.07 25.09 -4.65
C ARG A 63 24.17 24.87 -3.43
N GLU A 64 23.98 25.92 -2.65
CA GLU A 64 22.93 26.00 -1.63
C GLU A 64 21.59 25.74 -2.35
N SER A 65 21.16 24.49 -2.43
CA SER A 65 19.84 24.15 -2.92
C SER A 65 18.85 24.55 -1.84
N THR A 66 17.94 25.43 -2.17
CA THR A 66 16.76 25.71 -1.33
C THR A 66 16.13 24.37 -0.93
N PRO A 67 15.87 24.13 0.36
CA PRO A 67 15.27 22.86 0.79
C PRO A 67 13.96 22.62 0.03
N ALA A 68 13.77 21.43 -0.51
CA ALA A 68 12.54 21.06 -1.19
C ALA A 68 11.33 21.27 -0.27
N GLN A 69 10.33 22.01 -0.75
CA GLN A 69 9.13 22.32 0.00
C GLN A 69 8.01 21.34 -0.32
N ARG A 70 7.29 20.91 0.70
CA ARG A 70 6.12 20.06 0.52
C ARG A 70 4.97 20.87 -0.08
N ARG A 71 4.37 20.36 -1.16
CA ARG A 71 3.21 20.96 -1.80
C ARG A 71 1.98 20.87 -0.90
N LYS A 72 1.30 21.99 -0.67
CA LYS A 72 0.12 22.05 0.21
C LYS A 72 -1.11 21.33 -0.35
N SER A 73 -1.14 21.15 -1.66
CA SER A 73 -2.23 20.46 -2.36
C SER A 73 -2.08 18.93 -2.33
N VAL A 74 -0.92 18.42 -1.90
CA VAL A 74 -0.58 16.99 -1.94
C VAL A 74 -0.65 16.39 -0.54
N TYR A 75 -1.36 15.29 -0.44
CA TYR A 75 -1.52 14.49 0.77
C TYR A 75 -1.09 13.05 0.50
N THR A 76 -0.28 12.50 1.40
CA THR A 76 0.22 11.13 1.30
C THR A 76 -0.30 10.27 2.44
N LEU A 77 -0.56 9.00 2.15
CA LEU A 77 -1.16 8.07 3.12
C LEU A 77 -0.58 6.67 2.98
N ILE A 78 -0.52 5.94 4.08
CA ILE A 78 -0.21 4.52 4.12
C ILE A 78 -1.47 3.79 4.56
N LEU A 79 -1.89 2.81 3.77
CA LEU A 79 -3.02 1.94 4.09
C LEU A 79 -2.52 0.51 4.14
N ALA A 80 -2.85 -0.20 5.21
CA ALA A 80 -2.46 -1.59 5.33
C ALA A 80 -3.63 -2.46 5.76
N GLY A 81 -3.63 -3.67 5.20
CA GLY A 81 -4.54 -4.74 5.57
C GLY A 81 -3.83 -5.77 6.42
N MET A 82 -4.38 -6.07 7.59
CA MET A 82 -3.83 -7.03 8.53
C MET A 82 -4.48 -8.40 8.33
N ASP A 83 -3.65 -9.44 8.32
CA ASP A 83 -4.09 -10.82 8.46
C ASP A 83 -4.27 -11.16 9.93
N GLU A 84 -5.48 -11.54 10.33
CA GLU A 84 -5.82 -11.86 11.72
C GLU A 84 -5.04 -13.05 12.27
N VAL A 85 -4.66 -14.00 11.41
CA VAL A 85 -3.97 -15.23 11.84
C VAL A 85 -2.51 -14.98 12.16
N SER A 86 -1.81 -14.24 11.29
CA SER A 86 -0.39 -13.93 11.47
C SER A 86 -0.16 -12.62 12.24
N GLY A 87 -1.15 -11.74 12.28
CA GLY A 87 -1.04 -10.39 12.81
C GLY A 87 -0.17 -9.46 11.96
N ASN A 88 0.29 -9.91 10.79
CA ASN A 88 1.11 -9.12 9.88
C ASN A 88 0.27 -8.30 8.90
N THR A 89 0.82 -7.20 8.43
CA THR A 89 0.18 -6.39 7.39
C THR A 89 0.49 -6.98 6.02
N ASP A 90 -0.33 -7.94 5.60
CA ASP A 90 -0.09 -8.65 4.33
C ASP A 90 -0.35 -7.80 3.09
N THR A 91 -0.99 -6.68 3.26
CA THR A 91 -1.23 -5.71 2.20
C THR A 91 -0.81 -4.32 2.63
N ILE A 92 -0.04 -3.65 1.80
CA ILE A 92 0.45 -2.31 2.07
C ILE A 92 0.31 -1.49 0.78
N VAL A 93 -0.37 -0.35 0.87
CA VAL A 93 -0.48 0.63 -0.22
C VAL A 93 -0.04 1.99 0.27
N ILE A 94 0.80 2.63 -0.51
CA ILE A 94 1.15 4.03 -0.29
C ILE A 94 0.41 4.85 -1.34
N GLY A 95 -0.32 5.86 -0.89
CA GLY A 95 -1.15 6.70 -1.75
C GLY A 95 -0.74 8.16 -1.74
N ARG A 96 -0.96 8.82 -2.87
CA ARG A 96 -0.88 10.27 -3.02
C ARG A 96 -2.21 10.82 -3.52
N VAL A 97 -2.72 11.84 -2.87
CA VAL A 97 -3.88 12.60 -3.30
C VAL A 97 -3.42 14.03 -3.63
N ASP A 98 -3.48 14.39 -4.88
CA ASP A 98 -3.17 15.76 -5.36
C ASP A 98 -4.48 16.47 -5.70
N ALA A 99 -4.85 17.44 -4.86
CA ALA A 99 -6.12 18.15 -5.00
C ALA A 99 -6.13 19.14 -6.18
N GLU A 100 -4.98 19.70 -6.55
CA GLU A 100 -4.85 20.61 -7.68
C GLU A 100 -4.86 19.86 -9.00
N ALA A 101 -4.07 18.79 -9.09
CA ALA A 101 -4.02 17.95 -10.26
C ALA A 101 -5.27 17.06 -10.41
N ARG A 102 -6.11 16.92 -9.37
CA ARG A 102 -7.23 15.98 -9.30
C ARG A 102 -6.79 14.55 -9.64
N ARG A 103 -5.71 14.13 -9.03
CA ARG A 103 -5.09 12.83 -9.27
C ARG A 103 -4.92 12.09 -7.96
N ILE A 104 -5.23 10.80 -7.99
CA ILE A 104 -5.01 9.87 -6.87
C ILE A 104 -4.16 8.72 -7.40
N ASP A 105 -2.97 8.58 -6.85
CA ASP A 105 -2.05 7.51 -7.18
C ASP A 105 -1.94 6.55 -6.00
N LEU A 106 -2.13 5.26 -6.25
CA LEU A 106 -2.08 4.20 -5.26
C LEU A 106 -1.03 3.17 -5.69
N VAL A 107 0.03 3.04 -4.92
CA VAL A 107 1.14 2.12 -5.19
C VAL A 107 1.15 0.99 -4.18
N SER A 108 0.93 -0.23 -4.65
CA SER A 108 1.03 -1.44 -3.85
C SER A 108 2.50 -1.78 -3.57
N ILE A 109 2.82 -2.03 -2.30
CA ILE A 109 4.14 -2.46 -1.83
C ILE A 109 4.07 -3.95 -1.50
N PRO A 110 4.87 -4.82 -2.15
CA PRO A 110 4.88 -6.23 -1.83
C PRO A 110 5.19 -6.49 -0.35
N ARG A 111 4.44 -7.38 0.29
CA ARG A 111 4.56 -7.65 1.73
C ARG A 111 5.94 -8.14 2.17
N ASP A 112 6.63 -8.87 1.28
CA ASP A 112 7.96 -9.42 1.52
C ASP A 112 9.08 -8.43 1.17
N THR A 113 8.74 -7.15 0.91
CA THR A 113 9.72 -6.11 0.60
C THR A 113 10.75 -6.00 1.72
N TYR A 114 12.02 -6.12 1.33
CA TYR A 114 13.13 -5.94 2.25
C TYR A 114 13.23 -4.49 2.70
N VAL A 115 13.25 -4.27 4.00
CA VAL A 115 13.45 -2.96 4.62
C VAL A 115 14.76 -2.92 5.40
N ASN A 116 15.50 -1.82 5.28
CA ASN A 116 16.79 -1.66 5.93
C ASN A 116 16.63 -1.35 7.43
N ARG A 117 16.28 -2.37 8.20
CA ARG A 117 16.04 -2.31 9.65
C ARG A 117 16.86 -3.38 10.37
N SER A 118 17.12 -3.18 11.65
CA SER A 118 17.90 -4.10 12.49
C SER A 118 17.07 -5.28 13.02
N TRP A 119 15.99 -5.65 12.33
CA TRP A 119 15.12 -6.77 12.72
C TRP A 119 15.66 -8.10 12.22
N ASP A 120 15.29 -9.19 12.89
CA ASP A 120 15.65 -10.55 12.44
C ASP A 120 14.98 -10.90 11.11
N VAL A 121 13.69 -10.56 10.95
CA VAL A 121 12.94 -10.66 9.69
C VAL A 121 12.70 -9.26 9.15
N ARG A 122 13.38 -8.93 8.06
CA ARG A 122 13.39 -7.56 7.48
C ARG A 122 12.33 -7.37 6.39
N LYS A 123 11.13 -7.91 6.61
CA LYS A 123 10.00 -7.75 5.71
C LYS A 123 9.11 -6.61 6.20
N ILE A 124 8.64 -5.78 5.27
CA ILE A 124 7.81 -4.62 5.61
C ILE A 124 6.50 -5.03 6.29
N ASN A 125 5.94 -6.21 5.98
CA ASN A 125 4.70 -6.70 6.57
C ASN A 125 4.80 -6.97 8.09
N CYS A 126 6.02 -7.20 8.60
CA CYS A 126 6.24 -7.41 10.02
C CYS A 126 6.32 -6.10 10.82
N ALA A 127 6.48 -4.95 10.16
CA ALA A 127 6.81 -3.68 10.80
C ALA A 127 5.83 -3.26 11.88
N TYR A 128 4.52 -3.32 11.58
CA TYR A 128 3.45 -2.97 12.51
C TYR A 128 3.45 -3.87 13.75
N THR A 129 3.47 -5.18 13.55
CA THR A 129 3.38 -6.18 14.63
C THR A 129 4.65 -6.21 15.47
N MET A 130 5.82 -6.06 14.85
CA MET A 130 7.10 -5.99 15.60
C MET A 130 7.15 -4.76 16.50
N ALA A 131 6.68 -3.61 16.03
CA ALA A 131 6.60 -2.41 16.88
C ALA A 131 5.65 -2.63 18.07
N LYS A 132 4.45 -3.17 17.82
CA LYS A 132 3.48 -3.49 18.91
C LYS A 132 4.04 -4.48 19.92
N ASN A 133 4.68 -5.55 19.46
CA ASN A 133 5.29 -6.56 20.34
C ASN A 133 6.45 -6.00 21.19
N ALA A 134 7.13 -4.96 20.67
CA ALA A 134 8.14 -4.23 21.41
C ALA A 134 7.57 -3.16 22.37
N GLY A 135 6.24 -3.03 22.47
CA GLY A 135 5.57 -2.03 23.29
C GLY A 135 5.54 -0.62 22.67
N ASN A 136 5.80 -0.51 21.38
CA ASN A 136 5.77 0.74 20.62
C ASN A 136 4.47 0.88 19.81
N ASP A 137 4.30 2.04 19.17
CA ASP A 137 3.18 2.28 18.25
C ASP A 137 3.37 1.50 16.94
N GLY A 138 2.38 0.65 16.60
CA GLY A 138 2.40 -0.15 15.37
C GLY A 138 2.34 0.70 14.11
N LEU A 139 1.54 1.77 14.12
CA LEU A 139 1.44 2.70 12.98
C LEU A 139 2.78 3.40 12.70
N GLU A 140 3.48 3.82 13.76
CA GLU A 140 4.81 4.42 13.61
C GLU A 140 5.83 3.40 13.10
N GLY A 141 5.78 2.13 13.55
CA GLY A 141 6.63 1.07 13.03
C GLY A 141 6.46 0.86 11.52
N LEU A 142 5.21 0.84 11.04
CA LEU A 142 4.90 0.74 9.62
C LEU A 142 5.33 2.01 8.85
N ARG A 143 5.10 3.19 9.43
CA ARG A 143 5.51 4.48 8.85
C ARG A 143 7.02 4.56 8.70
N GLU A 144 7.79 4.17 9.72
CA GLU A 144 9.25 4.15 9.66
C GLU A 144 9.77 3.21 8.56
N ALA A 145 9.15 2.06 8.36
CA ALA A 145 9.52 1.13 7.30
C ALA A 145 9.23 1.73 5.91
N ALA A 146 8.06 2.34 5.72
CA ALA A 146 7.69 3.01 4.48
C ALA A 146 8.54 4.26 4.20
N ARG A 147 8.91 5.00 5.24
CA ARG A 147 9.78 6.18 5.15
C ARG A 147 11.10 5.88 4.45
N GLY A 148 11.72 4.74 4.75
CA GLY A 148 12.95 4.30 4.09
C GLY A 148 12.76 4.07 2.60
N LEU A 149 11.61 3.52 2.19
CA LEU A 149 11.29 3.28 0.78
C LEU A 149 10.97 4.56 0.02
N CYS A 150 10.31 5.51 0.66
CA CYS A 150 9.78 6.72 0.02
C CYS A 150 10.67 7.95 0.15
N GLY A 151 11.56 7.99 1.14
CA GLY A 151 12.38 9.16 1.43
C GLY A 151 11.63 10.31 2.10
N PHE A 152 10.38 10.10 2.55
CA PHE A 152 9.55 11.09 3.26
C PHE A 152 8.58 10.44 4.24
N ASP A 153 8.04 11.25 5.13
CA ASP A 153 6.95 10.85 6.02
C ASP A 153 5.59 10.97 5.35
N ALA A 154 4.79 9.89 5.42
CA ALA A 154 3.39 9.96 5.02
C ALA A 154 2.58 10.78 6.02
N ASP A 155 1.56 11.49 5.51
CA ASP A 155 0.71 12.38 6.31
C ASP A 155 -0.22 11.60 7.25
N CYS A 156 -0.60 10.39 6.89
CA CYS A 156 -1.33 9.49 7.78
C CYS A 156 -1.04 8.02 7.49
N CYS A 157 -1.37 7.19 8.46
CA CYS A 157 -1.30 5.74 8.38
C CYS A 157 -2.59 5.14 8.93
N ALA A 158 -3.10 4.10 8.28
CA ALA A 158 -4.26 3.33 8.73
C ALA A 158 -4.07 1.85 8.50
N VAL A 159 -4.41 1.04 9.50
CA VAL A 159 -4.36 -0.41 9.45
C VAL A 159 -5.76 -0.96 9.76
N MET A 160 -6.25 -1.84 8.90
CA MET A 160 -7.56 -2.48 9.05
C MET A 160 -7.46 -3.98 8.80
N ASP A 161 -8.34 -4.76 9.41
CA ASP A 161 -8.46 -6.18 9.13
C ASP A 161 -9.38 -6.46 7.93
N LEU A 162 -9.30 -7.68 7.43
CA LEU A 162 -10.08 -8.12 6.27
C LEU A 162 -11.59 -8.14 6.55
N GLU A 163 -11.97 -8.46 7.79
CA GLU A 163 -13.37 -8.49 8.21
C GLU A 163 -13.99 -7.08 8.21
N THR A 164 -13.24 -6.09 8.67
CA THR A 164 -13.64 -4.67 8.59
C THR A 164 -13.90 -4.25 7.13
N VAL A 165 -13.07 -4.69 6.19
CA VAL A 165 -13.27 -4.41 4.76
C VAL A 165 -14.53 -5.07 4.21
N LYS A 166 -14.76 -6.35 4.51
CA LYS A 166 -15.98 -7.06 4.11
C LYS A 166 -17.23 -6.33 4.61
N GLN A 167 -17.25 -6.02 5.90
CA GLN A 167 -18.37 -5.29 6.52
C GLN A 167 -18.57 -3.90 5.92
N ALA A 168 -17.51 -3.19 5.58
CA ALA A 168 -17.60 -1.90 4.93
C ALA A 168 -18.24 -2.01 3.54
N ILE A 169 -17.83 -2.99 2.74
CA ILE A 169 -18.42 -3.27 1.42
C ILE A 169 -19.92 -3.59 1.56
N ASP A 170 -20.30 -4.44 2.51
CA ASP A 170 -21.68 -4.83 2.75
C ASP A 170 -22.57 -3.64 3.19
N LEU A 171 -22.02 -2.79 4.09
CA LEU A 171 -22.71 -1.58 4.51
C LEU A 171 -22.90 -0.56 3.38
N MET A 172 -22.00 -0.56 2.39
CA MET A 172 -22.10 0.26 1.18
C MET A 172 -23.00 -0.34 0.10
N GLY A 173 -23.49 -1.56 0.28
CA GLY A 173 -24.43 -2.22 -0.62
C GLY A 173 -23.79 -3.14 -1.65
N GLY A 174 -22.55 -3.57 -1.44
CA GLY A 174 -21.82 -4.45 -2.34
C GLY A 174 -21.19 -3.72 -3.53
N VAL A 175 -20.54 -4.47 -4.42
CA VAL A 175 -19.91 -3.96 -5.65
C VAL A 175 -20.51 -4.66 -6.87
N TYR A 176 -21.06 -3.90 -7.82
CA TYR A 176 -21.48 -4.43 -9.11
C TYR A 176 -20.28 -4.61 -10.01
N PHE A 177 -20.07 -5.85 -10.46
CA PHE A 177 -18.95 -6.21 -11.31
C PHE A 177 -19.33 -7.28 -12.32
N ASP A 178 -18.72 -7.23 -13.51
CA ASP A 178 -18.86 -8.26 -14.53
C ASP A 178 -17.75 -9.29 -14.38
N VAL A 179 -18.08 -10.42 -13.76
CA VAL A 179 -17.13 -11.51 -13.49
C VAL A 179 -16.84 -12.24 -14.80
N PRO A 180 -15.58 -12.32 -15.27
CA PRO A 180 -15.27 -12.74 -16.65
C PRO A 180 -15.46 -14.23 -16.92
N PHE A 181 -15.41 -15.08 -15.88
CA PHE A 181 -15.60 -16.54 -15.96
C PHE A 181 -15.99 -17.09 -14.59
N ASP A 182 -16.52 -18.32 -14.57
CA ASP A 182 -16.87 -18.99 -13.31
C ASP A 182 -15.62 -19.23 -12.46
N MET A 183 -15.66 -18.73 -11.23
CA MET A 183 -14.57 -18.87 -10.26
C MET A 183 -14.94 -19.94 -9.25
N ASP A 184 -14.38 -21.13 -9.43
CA ASP A 184 -14.61 -22.31 -8.60
C ASP A 184 -13.29 -22.81 -8.05
N TYR A 185 -13.11 -22.74 -6.73
CA TYR A 185 -11.86 -23.13 -6.07
C TYR A 185 -12.07 -23.50 -4.61
N GLU A 186 -11.57 -24.66 -4.24
CA GLU A 186 -11.53 -25.16 -2.88
C GLU A 186 -10.10 -25.37 -2.41
N ASP A 187 -9.77 -24.83 -1.23
CA ASP A 187 -8.49 -25.08 -0.55
C ASP A 187 -8.73 -25.19 0.96
N ALA A 188 -8.92 -26.43 1.40
CA ALA A 188 -9.17 -26.72 2.82
C ALA A 188 -7.98 -26.35 3.74
N ALA A 189 -6.74 -26.27 3.20
CA ALA A 189 -5.57 -25.89 3.98
C ALA A 189 -5.54 -24.38 4.30
N GLN A 190 -6.22 -23.58 3.49
CA GLN A 190 -6.32 -22.12 3.67
C GLN A 190 -7.72 -21.68 4.11
N ASP A 191 -8.61 -22.62 4.41
CA ASP A 191 -10.03 -22.33 4.69
C ASP A 191 -10.66 -21.43 3.62
N LEU A 192 -10.38 -21.75 2.34
CA LEU A 192 -10.78 -20.95 1.20
C LEU A 192 -11.71 -21.73 0.29
N SER A 193 -12.96 -21.24 0.19
CA SER A 193 -14.00 -21.77 -0.69
C SER A 193 -14.52 -20.63 -1.54
N ILE A 194 -14.32 -20.70 -2.86
CA ILE A 194 -14.71 -19.67 -3.83
C ILE A 194 -15.69 -20.24 -4.82
N HIS A 195 -16.90 -19.67 -4.88
CA HIS A 195 -17.94 -20.03 -5.83
C HIS A 195 -18.62 -18.77 -6.35
N ILE A 196 -18.07 -18.16 -7.40
CA ILE A 196 -18.59 -16.93 -8.01
C ILE A 196 -18.87 -17.22 -9.49
N PRO A 197 -20.16 -17.23 -9.90
CA PRO A 197 -20.49 -17.45 -11.31
C PRO A 197 -20.07 -16.27 -12.17
N ALA A 198 -19.83 -16.52 -13.46
CA ALA A 198 -19.57 -15.49 -14.46
C ALA A 198 -20.77 -14.56 -14.64
N GLY A 199 -20.50 -13.33 -15.09
CA GLY A 199 -21.49 -12.34 -15.49
C GLY A 199 -21.63 -11.17 -14.53
N TYR A 200 -22.45 -10.19 -14.93
CA TYR A 200 -22.67 -8.96 -14.19
C TYR A 200 -23.57 -9.19 -12.98
N GLN A 201 -23.03 -8.96 -11.80
CA GLN A 201 -23.70 -9.23 -10.52
C GLN A 201 -23.22 -8.28 -9.42
N CYS A 202 -23.99 -8.20 -8.31
CA CYS A 202 -23.60 -7.50 -7.11
C CYS A 202 -22.85 -8.46 -6.18
N LEU A 203 -21.58 -8.20 -5.96
CA LEU A 203 -20.72 -8.97 -5.05
C LEU A 203 -20.81 -8.37 -3.65
N ASN A 204 -21.03 -9.21 -2.64
CA ASN A 204 -20.92 -8.82 -1.24
C ASN A 204 -19.45 -8.77 -0.80
N GLY A 205 -19.18 -8.36 0.45
CA GLY A 205 -17.82 -8.21 0.97
C GLY A 205 -17.01 -9.48 0.89
N GLU A 206 -17.61 -10.63 1.23
CA GLU A 206 -16.95 -11.95 1.12
C GLU A 206 -16.59 -12.30 -0.33
N GLN A 207 -17.55 -12.14 -1.24
CA GLN A 207 -17.34 -12.42 -2.67
C GLN A 207 -16.28 -11.48 -3.30
N CYS A 208 -16.24 -10.22 -2.87
CA CYS A 208 -15.20 -9.28 -3.31
C CYS A 208 -13.80 -9.76 -2.93
N VAL A 209 -13.64 -10.24 -1.69
CA VAL A 209 -12.38 -10.83 -1.22
C VAL A 209 -12.05 -12.11 -1.97
N GLN A 210 -13.02 -13.00 -2.15
CA GLN A 210 -12.85 -14.25 -2.89
C GLN A 210 -12.41 -14.00 -4.33
N LEU A 211 -13.04 -13.07 -5.06
CA LEU A 211 -12.67 -12.68 -6.42
C LEU A 211 -11.19 -12.28 -6.51
N CYS A 212 -10.72 -11.49 -5.56
CA CYS A 212 -9.34 -11.02 -5.56
C CYS A 212 -8.33 -12.08 -5.11
N ARG A 213 -8.76 -13.08 -4.35
CA ARG A 213 -7.94 -14.24 -3.94
C ARG A 213 -7.92 -15.37 -4.97
N TYR A 214 -8.79 -15.34 -5.97
CA TYR A 214 -8.86 -16.36 -7.01
C TYR A 214 -7.62 -16.38 -7.90
N ARG A 215 -7.07 -17.57 -8.18
CA ARG A 215 -5.77 -17.73 -8.88
C ARG A 215 -5.79 -18.70 -10.05
N LYS A 216 -6.92 -19.38 -10.29
CA LYS A 216 -7.00 -20.38 -11.36
C LYS A 216 -7.56 -19.79 -12.66
N ASN A 217 -7.39 -20.50 -13.75
CA ASN A 217 -8.01 -20.25 -15.06
C ASN A 217 -7.60 -18.95 -15.76
N TYR A 218 -6.56 -18.24 -15.30
CA TYR A 218 -6.03 -17.09 -16.01
C TYR A 218 -5.11 -17.54 -17.16
N VAL A 219 -5.36 -17.05 -18.37
CA VAL A 219 -4.63 -17.46 -19.60
C VAL A 219 -3.16 -17.03 -19.53
N ASN A 220 -2.90 -15.78 -19.09
CA ASN A 220 -1.56 -15.23 -18.92
C ASN A 220 -1.13 -15.21 -17.43
N GLY A 221 -1.72 -16.08 -16.61
CA GLY A 221 -1.36 -16.25 -15.21
C GLY A 221 -1.54 -14.97 -14.38
N ASP A 222 -0.47 -14.53 -13.75
CA ASP A 222 -0.47 -13.43 -12.80
C ASP A 222 -0.84 -12.07 -13.42
N ILE A 223 -0.52 -11.86 -14.69
CA ILE A 223 -0.82 -10.61 -15.41
C ILE A 223 -2.32 -10.40 -15.52
N ASP A 224 -3.06 -11.41 -15.95
CA ASP A 224 -4.52 -11.32 -16.09
C ASP A 224 -5.19 -11.13 -14.72
N ARG A 225 -4.67 -11.77 -13.67
CA ARG A 225 -5.16 -11.61 -12.31
C ARG A 225 -5.00 -10.17 -11.81
N ILE A 226 -3.82 -9.59 -11.97
CA ILE A 226 -3.55 -8.20 -11.59
C ILE A 226 -4.45 -7.25 -12.38
N SER A 227 -4.64 -7.49 -13.67
CA SER A 227 -5.56 -6.71 -14.50
C SER A 227 -6.99 -6.77 -13.97
N LEU A 228 -7.49 -7.97 -13.67
CA LEU A 228 -8.84 -8.16 -13.10
C LEU A 228 -9.01 -7.42 -11.76
N GLN A 229 -8.00 -7.51 -10.89
CA GLN A 229 -8.02 -6.80 -9.60
C GLN A 229 -8.08 -5.29 -9.80
N HIS A 230 -7.30 -4.73 -10.74
CA HIS A 230 -7.35 -3.31 -11.07
C HIS A 230 -8.72 -2.90 -11.64
N ASP A 231 -9.30 -3.71 -12.53
CA ASP A 231 -10.62 -3.43 -13.12
C ASP A 231 -11.73 -3.49 -12.07
N PHE A 232 -11.67 -4.47 -11.16
CA PHE A 232 -12.56 -4.56 -10.01
C PHE A 232 -12.46 -3.33 -9.10
N LEU A 233 -11.24 -2.90 -8.77
CA LEU A 233 -11.02 -1.72 -7.94
C LEU A 233 -11.54 -0.44 -8.60
N LYS A 234 -11.34 -0.29 -9.90
CA LYS A 234 -11.91 0.83 -10.66
C LYS A 234 -13.43 0.80 -10.66
N ALA A 235 -14.04 -0.38 -10.81
CA ALA A 235 -15.50 -0.54 -10.74
C ALA A 235 -16.04 -0.16 -9.35
N ALA A 236 -15.41 -0.64 -8.29
CA ALA A 236 -15.74 -0.28 -6.92
C ALA A 236 -15.57 1.23 -6.68
N ALA A 237 -14.48 1.83 -7.15
CA ALA A 237 -14.24 3.27 -7.08
C ALA A 237 -15.36 4.07 -7.75
N ARG A 238 -15.70 3.71 -9.00
CA ARG A 238 -16.78 4.37 -9.75
C ARG A 238 -18.09 4.30 -9.01
N GLN A 239 -18.43 3.14 -8.46
CA GLN A 239 -19.68 2.94 -7.74
C GLN A 239 -19.70 3.79 -6.46
N PHE A 240 -18.68 3.75 -5.63
CA PHE A 240 -18.67 4.45 -4.34
C PHE A 240 -18.55 5.97 -4.48
N ILE A 241 -17.80 6.45 -5.47
CA ILE A 241 -17.73 7.90 -5.76
C ILE A 241 -19.04 8.43 -6.35
N SER A 242 -19.73 7.64 -7.16
CA SER A 242 -20.99 8.04 -7.80
C SER A 242 -22.20 7.99 -6.87
N LEU A 243 -22.12 7.24 -5.75
CA LEU A 243 -23.22 7.20 -4.78
C LEU A 243 -23.44 8.58 -4.15
N GLY A 244 -24.51 9.24 -4.53
CA GLY A 244 -24.95 10.51 -3.92
C GLY A 244 -25.31 10.36 -2.44
N SER A 245 -25.60 9.14 -2.00
CA SER A 245 -25.79 8.73 -0.60
C SER A 245 -25.32 7.29 -0.43
N ILE A 246 -24.47 7.02 0.55
CA ILE A 246 -24.15 5.65 0.96
C ILE A 246 -25.27 5.16 1.88
N PRO A 247 -25.90 4.00 1.57
CA PRO A 247 -26.74 3.34 2.54
C PRO A 247 -25.96 3.13 3.85
N ASN A 248 -26.61 3.33 4.99
CA ASN A 248 -25.98 3.10 6.30
C ASN A 248 -24.72 3.94 6.62
N LEU A 249 -24.53 5.11 6.04
CA LEU A 249 -23.36 5.97 6.25
C LEU A 249 -22.93 6.06 7.72
N ALA A 250 -23.88 6.28 8.66
CA ALA A 250 -23.56 6.37 10.07
C ALA A 250 -22.88 5.09 10.60
N ARG A 251 -23.29 3.92 10.10
CA ARG A 251 -22.70 2.62 10.46
C ARG A 251 -21.30 2.45 9.85
N VAL A 252 -21.11 2.89 8.61
CA VAL A 252 -19.77 2.88 7.95
C VAL A 252 -18.79 3.78 8.72
N VAL A 253 -19.23 4.98 9.11
CA VAL A 253 -18.39 5.87 9.95
C VAL A 253 -18.08 5.23 11.30
N GLN A 254 -19.07 4.62 11.95
CA GLN A 254 -18.87 3.92 13.21
C GLN A 254 -17.88 2.76 13.06
N LEU A 255 -18.01 1.96 12.01
CA LEU A 255 -17.08 0.87 11.70
C LEU A 255 -15.65 1.40 11.52
N ALA A 256 -15.46 2.45 10.72
CA ALA A 256 -14.15 3.05 10.50
C ALA A 256 -13.50 3.55 11.79
N VAL A 257 -14.27 4.17 12.68
CA VAL A 257 -13.77 4.68 13.96
C VAL A 257 -13.47 3.56 14.96
N SER A 258 -14.24 2.46 14.96
CA SER A 258 -14.10 1.39 15.96
C SER A 258 -13.14 0.27 15.56
N SER A 259 -12.90 0.07 14.26
CA SER A 259 -12.21 -1.11 13.74
C SER A 259 -10.96 -0.78 12.91
N VAL A 260 -10.69 0.50 12.65
CA VAL A 260 -9.48 0.94 11.93
C VAL A 260 -8.51 1.58 12.92
N ASP A 261 -7.33 0.98 13.07
CA ASP A 261 -6.23 1.62 13.80
C ASP A 261 -5.61 2.69 12.90
N SER A 262 -5.76 3.97 13.25
CA SER A 262 -5.31 5.08 12.40
C SER A 262 -4.98 6.33 13.20
N ASP A 263 -4.07 7.13 12.66
CA ASP A 263 -3.73 8.47 13.14
C ASP A 263 -4.45 9.59 12.36
N LEU A 264 -5.50 9.26 11.63
CA LEU A 264 -6.31 10.22 10.88
C LEU A 264 -6.97 11.25 11.81
N THR A 265 -6.59 12.49 11.66
CA THR A 265 -7.23 13.61 12.35
C THR A 265 -8.51 14.06 11.62
N ALA A 266 -9.37 14.79 12.32
CA ALA A 266 -10.54 15.42 11.68
C ALA A 266 -10.16 16.35 10.51
N ALA A 267 -8.98 16.99 10.58
CA ALA A 267 -8.45 17.82 9.51
C ALA A 267 -8.05 16.99 8.28
N ASN A 268 -7.38 15.85 8.48
CA ASN A 268 -7.03 14.90 7.42
C ASN A 268 -8.29 14.39 6.72
N ILE A 269 -9.28 13.95 7.49
CA ILE A 269 -10.57 13.49 6.97
C ILE A 269 -11.26 14.60 6.16
N ALA A 270 -11.31 15.83 6.67
CA ALA A 270 -11.92 16.95 5.96
C ALA A 270 -11.18 17.33 4.66
N TYR A 271 -9.86 17.17 4.63
CA TYR A 271 -9.05 17.37 3.43
C TYR A 271 -9.32 16.31 2.38
N LEU A 272 -9.21 15.03 2.76
CA LEU A 272 -9.49 13.90 1.87
C LEU A 272 -10.92 13.94 1.33
N LEU A 273 -11.89 14.38 2.15
CA LEU A 273 -13.27 14.66 1.75
C LEU A 273 -13.34 15.66 0.60
N ARG A 274 -12.63 16.76 0.73
CA ARG A 274 -12.61 17.82 -0.27
C ARG A 274 -12.05 17.32 -1.59
N CYS A 275 -10.96 16.56 -1.55
CA CYS A 275 -10.34 15.96 -2.72
C CYS A 275 -11.27 14.95 -3.40
N ALA A 276 -11.86 14.04 -2.62
CA ALA A 276 -12.76 13.00 -3.13
C ALA A 276 -13.98 13.56 -3.89
N ILE A 277 -14.47 14.74 -3.51
CA ILE A 277 -15.59 15.41 -4.20
C ILE A 277 -15.19 15.92 -5.59
N GLN A 278 -13.92 16.26 -5.76
CA GLN A 278 -13.39 16.84 -6.99
C GLN A 278 -12.85 15.80 -7.96
N CYS A 279 -12.55 14.59 -7.49
CA CYS A 279 -12.04 13.49 -8.29
C CYS A 279 -13.17 12.60 -8.82
N SER A 280 -12.94 12.03 -10.00
CA SER A 280 -13.69 10.91 -10.57
C SER A 280 -12.91 9.60 -10.38
N ALA A 281 -13.52 8.47 -10.72
CA ALA A 281 -12.79 7.20 -10.67
C ALA A 281 -11.69 7.09 -11.74
N ASP A 282 -11.78 7.85 -12.82
CA ASP A 282 -10.77 7.89 -13.87
C ASP A 282 -9.53 8.70 -13.45
N ASP A 283 -9.63 9.48 -12.37
CA ASP A 283 -8.52 10.21 -11.74
C ASP A 283 -7.72 9.33 -10.74
N ILE A 284 -8.10 8.04 -10.58
CA ILE A 284 -7.44 7.08 -9.70
C ILE A 284 -6.60 6.11 -10.52
N ALA A 285 -5.31 6.06 -10.25
CA ALA A 285 -4.38 5.14 -10.86
C ALA A 285 -3.78 4.17 -9.84
N PHE A 286 -3.63 2.91 -10.26
CA PHE A 286 -3.08 1.83 -9.44
C PHE A 286 -1.76 1.37 -10.04
N TYR A 287 -0.76 1.19 -9.18
CA TYR A 287 0.59 0.76 -9.53
C TYR A 287 1.06 -0.33 -8.57
N THR A 288 2.10 -1.03 -8.96
CA THR A 288 2.87 -1.91 -8.08
C THR A 288 4.32 -1.47 -8.09
N MET A 289 4.94 -1.40 -6.92
CA MET A 289 6.36 -1.07 -6.78
C MET A 289 7.23 -2.01 -7.62
N PRO A 290 8.10 -1.50 -8.49
CA PRO A 290 9.04 -2.32 -9.25
C PRO A 290 9.94 -3.12 -8.32
N ASN A 291 10.00 -4.44 -8.52
CA ASN A 291 10.63 -5.33 -7.57
C ASN A 291 11.17 -6.61 -8.19
N ARG A 292 12.08 -7.25 -7.47
CA ARG A 292 12.71 -8.53 -7.82
C ARG A 292 12.75 -9.46 -6.61
N PRO A 293 12.30 -10.72 -6.71
CA PRO A 293 12.46 -11.70 -5.65
C PRO A 293 13.92 -12.17 -5.56
N ALA A 294 14.42 -12.35 -4.34
CA ALA A 294 15.70 -12.98 -4.06
C ALA A 294 15.77 -13.48 -2.61
N ASP A 295 16.64 -14.45 -2.36
CA ASP A 295 16.87 -14.99 -1.04
C ASP A 295 18.01 -14.25 -0.32
N ALA A 296 17.82 -13.96 0.96
CA ALA A 296 18.82 -13.38 1.83
C ALA A 296 18.72 -14.02 3.23
N GLY A 297 19.85 -14.52 3.75
CA GLY A 297 19.89 -15.13 5.08
C GLY A 297 18.96 -16.33 5.26
N GLY A 298 18.69 -17.10 4.20
CA GLY A 298 17.81 -18.27 4.23
C GLY A 298 16.31 -17.95 4.19
N LEU A 299 15.93 -16.69 3.97
CA LEU A 299 14.56 -16.24 3.80
C LEU A 299 14.38 -15.62 2.41
N SER A 300 13.20 -15.82 1.82
CA SER A 300 12.84 -15.18 0.56
C SER A 300 12.31 -13.77 0.82
N TYR A 301 12.82 -12.82 0.04
CA TYR A 301 12.46 -11.40 0.09
C TYR A 301 12.13 -10.86 -1.29
N THR A 302 11.52 -9.70 -1.31
CA THR A 302 11.32 -8.87 -2.50
C THR A 302 12.19 -7.62 -2.38
N PHE A 303 13.13 -7.45 -3.31
CA PHE A 303 14.02 -6.29 -3.34
C PHE A 303 13.51 -5.26 -4.34
N VAL A 304 13.69 -3.99 -4.02
CA VAL A 304 13.28 -2.87 -4.86
C VAL A 304 14.19 -2.78 -6.08
N GLU A 305 13.60 -2.60 -7.28
CA GLU A 305 14.34 -2.16 -8.47
C GLU A 305 14.55 -0.64 -8.37
N LYS A 306 15.72 -0.24 -7.85
CA LYS A 306 15.99 1.10 -7.35
C LYS A 306 15.68 2.21 -8.36
N ASP A 307 16.18 2.11 -9.57
CA ASP A 307 16.07 3.19 -10.56
C ASP A 307 14.64 3.32 -11.10
N GLU A 308 13.96 2.19 -11.34
CA GLU A 308 12.56 2.17 -11.74
C GLU A 308 11.66 2.67 -10.62
N TRP A 309 11.97 2.30 -9.38
CA TRP A 309 11.23 2.77 -8.21
C TRP A 309 11.40 4.28 -8.02
N LEU A 310 12.61 4.81 -8.11
CA LEU A 310 12.85 6.24 -7.98
C LEU A 310 12.10 7.04 -9.05
N ALA A 311 12.06 6.56 -10.29
CA ALA A 311 11.29 7.17 -11.36
C ALA A 311 9.78 7.14 -11.06
N MET A 312 9.23 5.98 -10.66
CA MET A 312 7.82 5.82 -10.29
C MET A 312 7.47 6.68 -9.07
N LEU A 313 8.30 6.68 -8.03
CA LEU A 313 8.11 7.46 -6.81
C LEU A 313 7.93 8.95 -7.12
N ASN A 314 8.78 9.51 -7.97
CA ASN A 314 8.72 10.91 -8.38
C ASN A 314 7.47 11.22 -9.23
N ASP A 315 7.03 10.32 -10.08
CA ASP A 315 5.80 10.51 -10.85
C ASP A 315 4.53 10.36 -10.00
N THR A 316 4.51 9.38 -9.09
CA THR A 316 3.27 8.94 -8.43
C THR A 316 3.12 9.41 -6.99
N LEU A 317 4.19 9.40 -6.17
CA LEU A 317 4.08 9.56 -4.71
C LEU A 317 4.76 10.82 -4.17
N ASP A 318 5.68 11.44 -4.91
CA ASP A 318 6.46 12.58 -4.44
C ASP A 318 5.55 13.78 -4.05
N PRO A 319 5.57 14.22 -2.77
CA PRO A 319 4.77 15.34 -2.31
C PRO A 319 5.49 16.70 -2.40
N PHE A 320 6.73 16.75 -2.93
CA PHE A 320 7.54 17.97 -2.92
C PHE A 320 7.51 18.73 -4.25
N ASP A 321 8.03 19.95 -4.23
CA ASP A 321 8.22 20.82 -5.41
C ASP A 321 9.54 20.52 -6.16
N ALA A 322 10.41 19.68 -5.58
CA ALA A 322 11.64 19.22 -6.20
C ALA A 322 11.74 17.70 -6.05
N PRO A 323 12.21 16.98 -7.08
CA PRO A 323 12.20 15.52 -7.09
C PRO A 323 13.01 14.91 -5.96
N ILE A 324 12.56 13.76 -5.47
CA ILE A 324 13.28 12.92 -4.51
C ILE A 324 14.49 12.32 -5.23
N GLY A 325 15.65 12.39 -4.60
CA GLY A 325 16.88 11.77 -5.08
C GLY A 325 17.21 10.47 -4.36
N GLU A 326 18.14 9.71 -4.88
CA GLU A 326 18.65 8.47 -4.26
C GLU A 326 19.16 8.72 -2.83
N GLU A 327 19.73 9.88 -2.59
CA GLU A 327 20.25 10.32 -1.29
C GLU A 327 19.16 10.47 -0.20
N ASN A 328 17.89 10.43 -0.59
CA ASN A 328 16.76 10.48 0.34
C ASN A 328 16.23 9.08 0.71
N LEU A 329 16.63 8.03 -0.02
CA LEU A 329 16.12 6.68 0.14
C LEU A 329 17.03 5.84 1.04
N ASP A 330 16.43 5.00 1.88
CA ASP A 330 17.12 4.01 2.72
C ASP A 330 16.72 2.59 2.25
N LEU A 331 17.27 2.20 1.09
CA LEU A 331 16.95 0.97 0.40
C LEU A 331 18.09 -0.05 0.50
N VAL A 332 17.71 -1.33 0.44
CA VAL A 332 18.60 -2.41 0.03
C VAL A 332 18.12 -2.94 -1.31
N TYR A 333 18.99 -3.01 -2.29
CA TYR A 333 18.70 -3.42 -3.67
C TYR A 333 19.79 -4.33 -4.22
N ILE A 334 19.54 -4.94 -5.38
CA ILE A 334 20.49 -5.84 -6.03
C ILE A 334 21.06 -5.16 -7.28
N ASP A 335 22.38 -5.00 -7.31
CA ASP A 335 23.11 -4.49 -8.47
C ASP A 335 24.26 -5.43 -8.83
N GLY A 336 24.33 -5.86 -10.10
CA GLY A 336 25.33 -6.81 -10.57
C GLY A 336 25.37 -8.13 -9.79
N GLY A 337 24.25 -8.57 -9.20
CA GLY A 337 24.16 -9.76 -8.36
C GLY A 337 24.66 -9.56 -6.92
N LEU A 338 24.97 -8.34 -6.51
CA LEU A 338 25.41 -8.00 -5.17
C LEU A 338 24.38 -7.14 -4.45
N PHE A 339 24.22 -7.36 -3.15
CA PHE A 339 23.40 -6.48 -2.31
C PHE A 339 24.11 -5.14 -2.12
N ARG A 340 23.38 -4.06 -2.41
CA ARG A 340 23.78 -2.67 -2.22
C ARG A 340 22.79 -1.98 -1.32
N SER A 341 23.19 -0.87 -0.70
CA SER A 341 22.29 -0.04 0.08
C SER A 341 22.50 1.43 -0.23
N THR A 342 21.42 2.19 -0.20
CA THR A 342 21.47 3.64 -0.07
C THR A 342 21.46 3.97 1.43
N SER A 343 21.97 5.14 1.80
CA SER A 343 21.87 5.66 3.17
C SER A 343 21.21 7.02 3.11
N GLY A 344 19.89 7.01 3.15
CA GLY A 344 19.12 8.19 2.84
C GLY A 344 18.92 9.15 3.99
N THR A 345 18.87 10.44 3.66
CA THR A 345 18.36 11.49 4.55
C THR A 345 16.91 11.77 4.20
N ILE A 346 16.00 11.42 5.09
CA ILE A 346 14.56 11.60 4.87
C ILE A 346 14.24 13.08 4.68
N ARG A 347 13.46 13.39 3.63
CA ARG A 347 12.99 14.75 3.32
C ARG A 347 11.75 15.12 4.11
N GLY A 348 11.76 16.36 4.54
CA GLY A 348 10.57 17.07 5.02
C GLY A 348 10.06 16.59 6.36
N GLU A 349 9.27 17.44 6.95
CA GLU A 349 8.48 17.16 8.13
C GLU A 349 7.01 17.18 7.74
N ASN A 350 6.24 16.32 8.37
CA ASN A 350 4.80 16.27 8.16
C ASN A 350 4.13 17.54 8.67
N TYR A 351 3.62 18.39 7.79
CA TYR A 351 2.97 19.65 8.15
C TYR A 351 1.61 19.47 8.86
N LEU A 352 0.98 18.29 8.71
CA LEU A 352 -0.37 18.05 9.23
C LEU A 352 -0.39 17.61 10.69
N TYR A 353 0.74 17.12 11.21
CA TYR A 353 0.87 16.64 12.60
C TYR A 353 1.39 17.68 13.59
N ARG A 354 1.83 18.86 13.15
CA ARG A 354 2.38 19.90 14.00
C ARG A 354 1.37 20.93 14.49
N LYS A 355 0.13 20.52 14.74
CA LYS A 355 -0.83 21.43 15.37
C LYS A 355 -1.62 20.75 16.46
#